data_18c0426bac3be5e4f75988a398dfcd27
#
_entry.id   18c0426bac3be5e4f75988a398dfcd27
#
_cell.length_a   1.000
_cell.length_b   1.000
_cell.length_c   1.000
_cell.angle_alpha   90.00
_cell.angle_beta   90.00
_cell.angle_gamma   90.00
#
_symmetry.space_group_name_H-M   'P 1'
#
loop_
_entity.id
_entity.type
_entity.pdbx_description
1 polymer ?
#
loop_
_entity_poly.entity_id
_entity_poly.type
_entity_poly.pdbx_seq_one_letter_code
_entity_poly.pdbx_strand_id
1 'polypeptide(L)'
;MPKVASIFRFSLCLAAVLLPVRAAALECADKEISARGPTFTPSPETSMEAAKTEWLKKATEIFSDATMETAKDPKIVCASQGLYSNCTITAVPCGTTPATPKAN
;
A
#
# COMPACT_ATOMS: atom_id res chain seq x y z
N MET A 1 45.98 22.60 -24.07
CA MET A 1 45.48 22.72 -23.82
C MET A 1 44.19 22.87 -23.30
N PRO A 2 43.67 23.72 -23.28
CA PRO A 2 42.48 23.98 -22.71
C PRO A 2 41.38 23.12 -23.15
N LYS A 3 41.42 22.65 -24.24
CA LYS A 3 40.42 21.91 -24.65
C LYS A 3 40.06 20.84 -23.78
N VAL A 4 40.84 20.39 -23.14
CA VAL A 4 40.54 19.36 -22.32
C VAL A 4 39.48 19.60 -21.41
N ALA A 5 39.44 20.67 -20.89
CA ALA A 5 38.47 20.98 -19.93
C ALA A 5 37.11 20.72 -20.37
N SER A 6 36.90 20.93 -21.55
CA SER A 6 35.57 20.82 -21.93
C SER A 6 35.04 19.47 -21.79
N ILE A 7 35.79 18.58 -21.80
CA ILE A 7 35.34 17.30 -21.66
C ILE A 7 34.66 16.93 -20.52
N PHE A 8 35.16 17.26 -19.45
CA PHE A 8 34.49 16.85 -18.37
C PHE A 8 33.19 17.27 -18.19
N ARG A 9 32.82 18.26 -18.65
CA ARG A 9 31.63 18.76 -18.38
C ARG A 9 30.64 17.86 -18.79
N PHE A 10 30.87 17.11 -19.76
CA PHE A 10 29.90 16.31 -20.17
C PHE A 10 29.58 15.28 -19.25
N SER A 11 30.38 14.82 -18.59
CA SER A 11 30.12 13.75 -17.75
C SER A 11 29.12 14.12 -16.75
N LEU A 12 29.11 15.28 -16.38
CA LEU A 12 28.18 15.68 -15.43
C LEU A 12 26.84 15.51 -15.86
N CYS A 13 26.55 15.76 -16.99
CA CYS A 13 25.24 15.69 -17.44
C CYS A 13 24.78 14.31 -17.33
N LEU A 14 25.58 13.40 -17.53
CA LEU A 14 25.15 12.11 -17.41
C LEU A 14 24.61 11.78 -16.12
N ALA A 15 25.20 12.20 -15.15
CA ALA A 15 24.75 11.91 -13.85
C ALA A 15 23.34 12.31 -13.69
N ALA A 16 23.02 13.37 -14.16
CA ALA A 16 21.71 13.88 -13.99
C ALA A 16 20.70 13.01 -14.62
N VAL A 17 21.03 12.47 -15.66
CA VAL A 17 20.12 11.71 -16.35
C VAL A 17 19.64 10.52 -15.61
N LEU A 18 20.35 10.04 -14.73
CA LEU A 18 19.93 8.92 -14.05
C LEU A 18 18.81 9.10 -13.11
N LEU A 19 18.66 10.21 -12.60
CA LEU A 19 17.60 10.44 -11.70
C LEU A 19 16.24 10.10 -12.10
N PRO A 20 15.80 10.41 -13.17
CA PRO A 20 14.44 10.23 -13.50
C PRO A 20 13.96 8.82 -13.49
N VAL A 21 14.86 7.95 -13.49
CA VAL A 21 14.42 6.65 -13.51
C VAL A 21 14.05 6.10 -12.23
N ARG A 22 14.11 6.81 -11.18
CA ARG A 22 13.79 6.31 -9.95
C ARG A 22 12.41 5.86 -9.83
N ALA A 23 12.14 4.78 -9.24
CA ALA A 23 10.80 4.30 -9.00
C ALA A 23 10.07 5.21 -8.05
N ALA A 24 8.80 5.22 -8.12
CA ALA A 24 8.01 6.03 -7.24
C ALA A 24 8.17 5.52 -5.81
N ALA A 25 8.21 6.40 -4.88
CA ALA A 25 8.36 6.01 -3.49
C ALA A 25 7.05 5.53 -2.93
N LEU A 26 7.11 4.63 -2.02
CA LEU A 26 5.93 4.14 -1.37
C LEU A 26 5.39 5.24 -0.45
N GLU A 27 4.13 5.53 -0.56
CA GLU A 27 3.49 6.52 0.28
C GLU A 27 2.41 5.86 1.09
N CYS A 28 2.13 6.37 2.25
CA CYS A 28 1.10 5.80 3.11
C CYS A 28 0.07 6.86 3.46
N ALA A 29 -1.15 6.42 3.65
CA ALA A 29 -2.22 7.34 4.02
C ALA A 29 -1.99 7.87 5.43
N ASP A 30 -2.70 8.91 5.79
CA ASP A 30 -2.57 9.49 7.10
C ASP A 30 -3.27 8.69 8.16
N LYS A 31 -4.25 7.91 7.82
CA LYS A 31 -5.03 7.18 8.79
C LYS A 31 -5.12 5.72 8.46
N GLU A 32 -5.30 4.93 9.49
CA GLU A 32 -5.48 3.51 9.28
C GLU A 32 -6.89 3.22 8.84
N ILE A 33 -7.09 2.12 8.19
CA ILE A 33 -8.38 1.66 7.76
C ILE A 33 -8.68 0.39 8.50
N SER A 34 -9.88 0.26 9.01
CA SER A 34 -10.32 -0.96 9.67
C SER A 34 -11.36 -1.64 8.80
N ALA A 35 -11.27 -2.94 8.71
CA ALA A 35 -12.25 -3.71 7.98
C ALA A 35 -12.55 -4.98 8.75
N ARG A 36 -13.79 -5.38 8.74
CA ARG A 36 -14.22 -6.52 9.51
C ARG A 36 -14.85 -7.54 8.58
N GLY A 37 -14.60 -8.80 8.85
CA GLY A 37 -15.26 -9.85 8.13
C GLY A 37 -16.67 -10.03 8.62
N PRO A 38 -17.40 -10.94 8.04
CA PRO A 38 -18.78 -11.19 8.45
C PRO A 38 -18.83 -11.66 9.89
N THR A 39 -19.90 -11.36 10.56
CA THR A 39 -20.05 -11.68 11.96
C THR A 39 -20.16 -13.15 12.25
N PHE A 40 -20.76 -13.88 11.40
CA PHE A 40 -20.95 -15.29 11.68
C PHE A 40 -20.24 -16.15 10.66
N THR A 41 -19.01 -16.44 10.89
CA THR A 41 -18.27 -17.35 10.03
C THR A 41 -17.86 -18.55 10.83
N PRO A 42 -17.74 -19.68 10.18
CA PRO A 42 -17.41 -20.91 10.91
C PRO A 42 -15.98 -20.98 11.39
N SER A 43 -15.10 -20.20 10.86
CA SER A 43 -13.71 -20.28 11.31
C SER A 43 -13.05 -18.92 11.27
N PRO A 44 -12.02 -18.73 12.08
CA PRO A 44 -11.28 -17.48 12.06
C PRO A 44 -10.63 -17.22 10.71
N GLU A 45 -10.17 -18.30 10.04
CA GLU A 45 -9.53 -18.10 8.74
C GLU A 45 -10.49 -17.51 7.72
N THR A 46 -11.74 -18.01 7.72
CA THR A 46 -12.71 -17.50 6.78
C THR A 46 -13.00 -16.02 7.08
N SER A 47 -13.13 -15.67 8.34
CA SER A 47 -13.40 -14.31 8.70
C SER A 47 -12.23 -13.41 8.36
N MET A 48 -11.01 -13.90 8.57
CA MET A 48 -9.84 -13.12 8.28
C MET A 48 -9.70 -12.86 6.79
N GLU A 49 -9.96 -13.88 5.95
CA GLU A 49 -9.87 -13.66 4.52
C GLU A 49 -10.92 -12.67 4.05
N ALA A 50 -12.12 -12.72 4.63
CA ALA A 50 -13.15 -11.78 4.27
C ALA A 50 -12.77 -10.37 4.72
N ALA A 51 -12.15 -10.24 5.88
CA ALA A 51 -11.71 -8.95 6.37
C ALA A 51 -10.62 -8.37 5.46
N LYS A 52 -9.71 -9.23 4.98
CA LYS A 52 -8.66 -8.77 4.08
C LYS A 52 -9.27 -8.25 2.79
N THR A 53 -10.26 -8.95 2.27
CA THR A 53 -10.89 -8.54 1.04
C THR A 53 -11.55 -7.17 1.22
N GLU A 54 -12.23 -6.97 2.35
CA GLU A 54 -12.86 -5.69 2.61
C GLU A 54 -11.83 -4.59 2.83
N TRP A 55 -10.74 -4.92 3.51
CA TRP A 55 -9.69 -3.93 3.72
C TRP A 55 -9.07 -3.51 2.39
N LEU A 56 -8.79 -4.49 1.52
CA LEU A 56 -8.19 -4.17 0.23
C LEU A 56 -9.13 -3.34 -0.63
N LYS A 57 -10.42 -3.59 -0.52
CA LYS A 57 -11.38 -2.83 -1.30
C LYS A 57 -11.28 -1.37 -0.87
N LYS A 58 -11.19 -1.09 0.42
CA LYS A 58 -11.09 0.27 0.89
C LYS A 58 -9.73 0.87 0.58
N ALA A 59 -8.68 0.08 0.73
CA ALA A 59 -7.33 0.58 0.51
C ALA A 59 -7.08 0.95 -0.95
N THR A 60 -7.64 0.17 -1.87
CA THR A 60 -7.42 0.45 -3.28
C THR A 60 -8.21 1.67 -3.75
N GLU A 61 -9.09 2.19 -2.90
CA GLU A 61 -9.73 3.45 -3.22
C GLU A 61 -8.79 4.61 -2.92
N ILE A 62 -7.72 4.37 -2.18
CA ILE A 62 -6.74 5.40 -1.86
C ILE A 62 -5.49 5.24 -2.73
N PHE A 63 -4.97 4.02 -2.80
CA PHE A 63 -3.84 3.72 -3.66
C PHE A 63 -4.22 2.51 -4.49
N SER A 64 -4.28 2.65 -5.79
CA SER A 64 -4.74 1.57 -6.64
C SER A 64 -3.86 0.32 -6.54
N ASP A 65 -2.62 0.48 -6.15
CA ASP A 65 -1.72 -0.65 -6.01
C ASP A 65 -1.51 -1.06 -4.54
N ALA A 66 -2.43 -0.72 -3.66
CA ALA A 66 -2.30 -1.10 -2.26
C ALA A 66 -2.39 -2.60 -2.08
N THR A 67 -1.59 -3.14 -1.20
CA THR A 67 -1.64 -4.57 -0.88
C THR A 67 -1.48 -4.72 0.63
N MET A 68 -1.74 -5.91 1.12
CA MET A 68 -1.51 -6.16 2.54
C MET A 68 -0.02 -6.16 2.84
N GLU A 69 0.81 -6.57 1.90
CA GLU A 69 2.24 -6.61 2.11
C GLU A 69 2.85 -5.23 2.24
N THR A 70 2.27 -4.23 1.62
CA THR A 70 2.80 -2.89 1.73
C THR A 70 2.12 -2.09 2.83
N ALA A 71 1.11 -2.66 3.48
CA ALA A 71 0.40 -1.94 4.52
C ALA A 71 1.30 -1.68 5.72
N LYS A 72 1.07 -0.55 6.38
CA LYS A 72 1.87 -0.19 7.51
C LYS A 72 1.16 -0.55 8.79
N ASP A 73 1.90 -1.09 9.75
CA ASP A 73 1.37 -1.45 11.07
C ASP A 73 0.09 -2.26 11.03
N PRO A 74 0.08 -3.38 10.34
CA PRO A 74 -1.14 -4.17 10.27
C PRO A 74 -1.42 -4.87 11.60
N LYS A 75 -2.67 -4.87 12.00
CA LYS A 75 -3.10 -5.54 13.20
C LYS A 75 -4.30 -6.37 12.85
N ILE A 76 -4.33 -7.59 13.30
CA ILE A 76 -5.46 -8.47 13.06
C ILE A 76 -5.94 -8.97 14.40
N VAL A 77 -7.20 -8.74 14.69
CA VAL A 77 -7.79 -9.18 15.94
C VAL A 77 -8.99 -10.06 15.61
N CYS A 78 -8.98 -11.25 16.10
CA CYS A 78 -10.09 -12.18 15.89
C CYS A 78 -10.73 -12.51 17.21
N ALA A 79 -12.04 -12.56 17.23
CA ALA A 79 -12.79 -12.93 18.41
C ALA A 79 -13.67 -14.10 18.05
N SER A 80 -13.82 -15.04 18.93
CA SER A 80 -14.64 -16.20 18.69
C SER A 80 -15.68 -16.33 19.78
N GLN A 81 -16.88 -16.70 19.40
CA GLN A 81 -17.91 -16.92 20.34
C GLN A 81 -18.65 -18.15 19.92
N GLY A 82 -18.54 -19.22 20.65
CA GLY A 82 -19.19 -20.48 20.30
C GLY A 82 -18.63 -20.97 18.99
N LEU A 83 -19.52 -21.12 18.02
CA LEU A 83 -19.11 -21.64 16.74
C LEU A 83 -18.80 -20.53 15.75
N TYR A 84 -18.85 -19.30 16.18
CA TYR A 84 -18.68 -18.20 15.24
C TYR A 84 -17.39 -17.41 15.52
N SER A 85 -16.83 -16.87 14.48
CA SER A 85 -15.62 -16.08 14.59
C SER A 85 -15.79 -14.78 13.84
N ASN A 86 -15.08 -13.77 14.28
CA ASN A 86 -15.10 -12.47 13.62
C ASN A 86 -13.73 -11.86 13.71
N CYS A 87 -13.15 -11.47 12.58
CA CYS A 87 -11.82 -10.88 12.56
C CYS A 87 -11.90 -9.46 12.02
N THR A 88 -11.07 -8.60 12.56
CA THR A 88 -10.95 -7.22 12.12
C THR A 88 -9.50 -6.95 11.78
N ILE A 89 -9.27 -6.31 10.65
CA ILE A 89 -7.94 -5.93 10.25
C ILE A 89 -7.87 -4.42 10.28
N THR A 90 -6.82 -3.88 10.89
CA THR A 90 -6.59 -2.46 10.92
C THR A 90 -5.17 -2.23 10.42
N ALA A 91 -5.01 -1.41 9.43
CA ALA A 91 -3.69 -1.14 8.86
C ALA A 91 -3.75 0.15 8.06
N VAL A 92 -2.61 0.76 7.86
CA VAL A 92 -2.52 1.98 7.07
C VAL A 92 -2.23 1.57 5.64
N PRO A 93 -3.05 1.98 4.68
CA PRO A 93 -2.79 1.61 3.30
C PRO A 93 -1.63 2.38 2.73
N CYS A 94 -0.80 1.73 1.96
CA CYS A 94 0.35 2.35 1.32
C CYS A 94 0.41 1.90 -0.13
N GLY A 95 0.93 2.74 -0.97
CA GLY A 95 1.09 2.39 -2.38
C GLY A 95 1.92 3.42 -3.09
N THR A 96 2.13 3.23 -4.35
CA THR A 96 2.91 4.17 -5.15
C THR A 96 2.02 4.89 -6.15
N THR A 97 0.81 4.42 -6.34
CA THR A 97 -0.08 4.98 -7.34
C THR A 97 -1.38 5.43 -6.71
N PRO A 98 -1.60 6.71 -6.52
CA PRO A 98 -2.85 7.17 -5.95
C PRO A 98 -4.02 6.76 -6.84
N ALA A 99 -5.10 6.38 -6.23
CA ALA A 99 -6.26 5.98 -6.99
C ALA A 99 -6.88 7.21 -7.62
N THR A 100 -7.43 7.03 -8.79
CA THR A 100 -8.06 8.13 -9.48
C THR A 100 -9.40 8.40 -8.82
N PRO A 101 -9.71 9.65 -8.50
CA PRO A 101 -10.96 9.95 -7.86
C PRO A 101 -12.08 9.59 -8.79
N LYS A 102 -13.18 9.11 -8.25
CA LYS A 102 -14.27 8.78 -9.05
C LYS A 102 -14.91 9.98 -9.59
N ALA A 103 -15.21 9.95 -10.83
CA ALA A 103 -15.82 11.10 -11.44
C ALA A 103 -17.26 11.03 -11.04
N ASN A 104 -17.79 12.01 -10.56
CA ASN A 104 -19.15 11.92 -10.24
C ASN A 104 -19.87 12.99 -10.66
#